data_cbfcca3d2559c2dec5c1f8405c33f890
#
_entry.id   cbfcca3d2559c2dec5c1f8405c33f890
#
_cell.length_a   1.000
_cell.length_b   1.000
_cell.length_c   1.000
_cell.angle_alpha   90.00
_cell.angle_beta   90.00
_cell.angle_gamma   90.00
#
_symmetry.space_group_name_H-M   'P 1'
#
loop_
_entity.id
_entity.type
_entity.pdbx_description
1 polymer ?
#
loop_
_entity_poly.entity_id
_entity_poly.type
_entity_poly.pdbx_seq_one_letter_code
_entity_poly.pdbx_strand_id
1 'polypeptide(L)'
;NNNTVLGAGGDDYFVIDGSNNFIDGGTGKNYYIDNGTGTSFSNVNKDPNAGGISFTYQGEVKTFTLNGKTYTVTNNFAGSNMLQYSLNPNTGVITLNGSNFGVNASSNESAILNIRGNNNVITGSDLSDKITVEQGSNNVINGGKGNDTLIMNSENNSLNGGEGNDNITLNASTNLEVTGGAGADTININSDNNTHISSGAGNDVIKVNGAHNNINTGEGNNSITVNKDNNTINSGDGDNKYVITSSSNTITSGKGNNSIGVQGDDNNITTQNAKGDINIYGNNNTVSNTRGENQITINGEGNSYSSMLGDKKVTIIGTNNDVTTGAGDDQIEVKGDNNTIESTSGNNEISIKGDSNTIQGGAGQDNIKINGDNNTANGGAESDSFMVSNGNNNTIDGEGGERNTLIDNGKNTVYTNAVDITPRPFELNIKVDIGSGSDKYISTSISFNLFDFSVDFSTAEGALESLESIDEMLSSVSDQLLNIGNTINRLESVSEAQSIKLNNLISFRS
;
A
#
# COMPACT_ATOMS: atom_id res chain seq x y z
N ASN A 1 -21.62 -9.50 48.05
CA ASN A 1 -21.92 -9.33 49.49
C ASN A 1 -22.93 -10.41 49.91
N ASN A 2 -22.74 -11.00 51.09
CA ASN A 2 -23.58 -12.03 51.66
C ASN A 2 -23.69 -13.32 50.81
N ASN A 3 -22.64 -13.69 50.11
CA ASN A 3 -22.61 -14.90 49.31
C ASN A 3 -22.02 -16.08 50.11
N THR A 4 -22.46 -17.30 49.76
CA THR A 4 -21.85 -18.53 50.22
C THR A 4 -21.19 -19.21 49.04
N VAL A 5 -19.90 -19.53 49.18
CA VAL A 5 -19.12 -20.21 48.16
C VAL A 5 -18.54 -21.51 48.77
N LEU A 6 -18.70 -22.62 48.04
CA LEU A 6 -18.25 -23.92 48.44
C LEU A 6 -17.27 -24.50 47.41
N GLY A 7 -16.07 -24.88 47.85
CA GLY A 7 -15.01 -25.42 46.97
C GLY A 7 -15.19 -26.90 46.66
N ALA A 8 -15.88 -27.65 47.52
CA ALA A 8 -16.06 -29.11 47.43
C ALA A 8 -14.79 -29.92 47.71
N GLY A 9 -14.06 -30.38 46.70
CA GLY A 9 -12.85 -31.21 46.90
C GLY A 9 -11.81 -30.91 45.82
N GLY A 10 -10.55 -30.87 46.23
CA GLY A 10 -9.41 -30.43 45.43
C GLY A 10 -8.74 -29.24 46.07
N ASP A 11 -7.68 -28.74 45.46
CA ASP A 11 -6.98 -27.56 45.91
C ASP A 11 -7.64 -26.33 45.27
N ASP A 12 -8.44 -25.59 46.01
CA ASP A 12 -9.23 -24.46 45.54
C ASP A 12 -8.59 -23.12 45.90
N TYR A 13 -8.84 -22.11 45.09
CA TYR A 13 -8.34 -20.74 45.30
C TYR A 13 -9.48 -19.73 45.13
N PHE A 14 -9.72 -18.94 46.17
CA PHE A 14 -10.82 -18.00 46.26
C PHE A 14 -10.32 -16.56 46.26
N VAL A 15 -10.85 -15.73 45.40
CA VAL A 15 -10.68 -14.26 45.45
C VAL A 15 -12.04 -13.66 45.79
N ILE A 16 -12.12 -12.94 46.91
CA ILE A 16 -13.37 -12.42 47.43
C ILE A 16 -13.35 -10.90 47.37
N ASP A 17 -14.20 -10.35 46.50
CA ASP A 17 -14.42 -8.92 46.35
C ASP A 17 -15.82 -8.57 46.89
N GLY A 18 -15.94 -8.28 48.13
CA GLY A 18 -17.23 -7.94 48.74
C GLY A 18 -17.32 -8.30 50.19
N SER A 19 -18.39 -7.87 50.87
CA SER A 19 -18.49 -7.96 52.33
C SER A 19 -19.45 -9.03 52.78
N ASN A 20 -19.22 -9.59 53.98
CA ASN A 20 -20.06 -10.53 54.70
C ASN A 20 -20.31 -11.83 53.91
N ASN A 21 -19.30 -12.36 53.25
CA ASN A 21 -19.41 -13.65 52.56
C ASN A 21 -19.07 -14.80 53.51
N PHE A 22 -19.53 -16.01 53.15
CA PHE A 22 -19.08 -17.26 53.77
C PHE A 22 -18.38 -18.13 52.71
N ILE A 23 -17.16 -18.56 53.01
CA ILE A 23 -16.34 -19.36 52.10
C ILE A 23 -15.98 -20.67 52.83
N ASP A 24 -16.32 -21.81 52.21
CA ASP A 24 -15.88 -23.11 52.66
C ASP A 24 -15.07 -23.81 51.52
N GLY A 25 -13.81 -24.04 51.80
CA GLY A 25 -12.90 -24.67 50.84
C GLY A 25 -13.11 -26.16 50.63
N GLY A 26 -13.89 -26.80 51.52
CA GLY A 26 -14.06 -28.26 51.43
C GLY A 26 -12.79 -29.04 51.80
N THR A 27 -12.47 -30.10 50.99
CA THR A 27 -11.27 -30.94 51.21
C THR A 27 -10.17 -30.56 50.25
N GLY A 28 -8.92 -30.45 50.74
CA GLY A 28 -7.74 -30.06 49.93
C GLY A 28 -6.92 -28.94 50.57
N LYS A 29 -5.92 -28.43 49.86
CA LYS A 29 -5.14 -27.28 50.24
C LYS A 29 -5.79 -26.03 49.64
N ASN A 30 -6.74 -25.45 50.36
CA ASN A 30 -7.52 -24.33 49.88
C ASN A 30 -6.95 -23.01 50.42
N TYR A 31 -6.89 -22.01 49.57
CA TYR A 31 -6.40 -20.69 49.86
C TYR A 31 -7.39 -19.58 49.49
N TYR A 32 -7.36 -18.47 50.22
CA TYR A 32 -8.17 -17.31 49.87
C TYR A 32 -7.41 -15.99 49.92
N ILE A 33 -7.87 -15.06 49.12
CA ILE A 33 -7.61 -13.62 49.22
C ILE A 33 -8.95 -12.96 49.51
N ASP A 34 -9.03 -12.21 50.63
CA ASP A 34 -10.24 -11.46 50.99
C ASP A 34 -9.96 -9.96 50.82
N ASN A 35 -10.56 -9.39 49.78
CA ASN A 35 -10.54 -7.95 49.49
C ASN A 35 -11.75 -7.24 50.12
N GLY A 36 -12.58 -7.97 50.84
CA GLY A 36 -13.78 -7.48 51.51
C GLY A 36 -13.64 -7.33 52.99
N THR A 37 -14.77 -7.19 53.65
CA THR A 37 -14.87 -7.09 55.11
C THR A 37 -15.98 -8.02 55.65
N GLY A 38 -15.76 -8.59 56.82
CA GLY A 38 -16.79 -9.42 57.47
C GLY A 38 -17.02 -10.80 56.83
N THR A 39 -16.11 -11.27 55.99
CA THR A 39 -16.15 -12.63 55.43
C THR A 39 -15.75 -13.66 56.47
N SER A 40 -16.50 -14.74 56.58
CA SER A 40 -16.18 -15.89 57.43
C SER A 40 -15.68 -17.06 56.60
N PHE A 41 -14.77 -17.84 57.15
CA PHE A 41 -14.02 -18.86 56.45
C PHE A 41 -14.07 -20.22 57.16
N SER A 42 -14.18 -21.31 56.38
CA SER A 42 -14.07 -22.68 56.83
C SER A 42 -13.18 -23.42 55.84
N ASN A 43 -12.31 -24.29 56.31
CA ASN A 43 -11.44 -25.17 55.52
C ASN A 43 -10.62 -24.42 54.43
N VAL A 44 -10.27 -23.16 54.64
CA VAL A 44 -9.40 -22.38 53.79
C VAL A 44 -8.38 -21.61 54.62
N ASN A 45 -7.20 -21.44 54.10
CA ASN A 45 -6.13 -20.64 54.70
C ASN A 45 -5.96 -19.33 53.92
N LYS A 46 -5.56 -18.29 54.62
CA LYS A 46 -5.14 -17.09 53.91
C LYS A 46 -3.95 -17.42 53.04
N ASP A 47 -3.99 -16.97 51.79
CA ASP A 47 -2.87 -17.19 50.88
C ASP A 47 -1.60 -16.55 51.47
N PRO A 48 -0.54 -17.34 51.73
CA PRO A 48 0.73 -16.81 52.19
C PRO A 48 1.40 -15.87 51.18
N ASN A 49 0.99 -15.95 49.91
CA ASN A 49 1.47 -15.11 48.83
C ASN A 49 0.58 -13.88 48.61
N ALA A 50 -0.41 -13.65 49.48
CA ALA A 50 -1.30 -12.49 49.42
C ALA A 50 -1.21 -11.65 50.65
N GLY A 51 -1.36 -10.34 50.51
CA GLY A 51 -1.28 -9.40 51.62
C GLY A 51 -1.86 -8.05 51.22
N GLY A 52 -1.83 -7.16 52.21
CA GLY A 52 -2.23 -5.78 52.01
C GLY A 52 -1.26 -4.83 52.72
N ILE A 53 -1.07 -3.68 52.15
CA ILE A 53 -0.26 -2.59 52.72
C ILE A 53 -1.22 -1.44 53.02
N SER A 54 -1.41 -1.13 54.32
CA SER A 54 -2.24 0.00 54.75
C SER A 54 -1.42 1.27 54.83
N PHE A 55 -1.98 2.36 54.34
CA PHE A 55 -1.40 3.70 54.38
C PHE A 55 -2.31 4.60 55.20
N THR A 56 -1.75 5.55 55.86
CA THR A 56 -2.48 6.45 56.79
C THR A 56 -2.62 7.87 56.26
N TYR A 57 -1.72 8.30 55.40
CA TYR A 57 -1.74 9.66 54.83
C TYR A 57 -1.19 9.67 53.38
N GLN A 58 -1.49 10.72 52.67
CA GLN A 58 -0.98 10.96 51.31
C GLN A 58 0.54 11.18 51.35
N GLY A 59 1.23 10.57 50.41
CA GLY A 59 2.69 10.64 50.29
C GLY A 59 3.43 9.65 51.21
N GLU A 60 2.71 8.83 51.98
CA GLU A 60 3.35 7.75 52.73
C GLU A 60 3.96 6.72 51.78
N VAL A 61 5.23 6.36 52.02
CA VAL A 61 5.99 5.41 51.18
C VAL A 61 6.30 4.16 51.99
N LYS A 62 6.02 3.01 51.42
CA LYS A 62 6.33 1.68 51.96
C LYS A 62 6.96 0.79 50.94
N THR A 63 7.79 -0.13 51.39
CA THR A 63 8.37 -1.18 50.53
C THR A 63 7.84 -2.54 50.95
N PHE A 64 7.67 -3.42 49.96
CA PHE A 64 7.42 -4.83 50.21
C PHE A 64 8.24 -5.69 49.24
N THR A 65 8.59 -6.88 49.69
CA THR A 65 9.30 -7.85 48.88
C THR A 65 8.43 -9.08 48.67
N LEU A 66 8.25 -9.48 47.44
CA LEU A 66 7.45 -10.63 47.05
C LEU A 66 8.15 -11.40 45.92
N ASN A 67 8.29 -12.71 46.10
CA ASN A 67 9.03 -13.58 45.16
C ASN A 67 10.47 -13.06 44.88
N GLY A 68 11.15 -12.58 45.95
CA GLY A 68 12.51 -12.04 45.85
C GLY A 68 12.61 -10.65 45.24
N LYS A 69 11.51 -10.06 44.77
CA LYS A 69 11.47 -8.76 44.09
C LYS A 69 10.95 -7.69 45.00
N THR A 70 11.59 -6.52 45.00
CA THR A 70 11.27 -5.40 45.87
C THR A 70 10.52 -4.30 45.16
N TYR A 71 9.43 -3.87 45.71
CA TYR A 71 8.55 -2.83 45.19
C TYR A 71 8.44 -1.70 46.20
N THR A 72 8.54 -0.47 45.73
CA THR A 72 8.28 0.74 46.53
C THR A 72 6.90 1.27 46.16
N VAL A 73 6.05 1.46 47.18
CA VAL A 73 4.68 1.94 46.99
C VAL A 73 4.48 3.24 47.70
N THR A 74 3.91 4.21 47.02
CA THR A 74 3.53 5.52 47.51
C THR A 74 2.00 5.65 47.52
N ASN A 75 1.42 6.09 48.60
CA ASN A 75 0.01 6.44 48.62
C ASN A 75 -0.24 7.83 48.02
N ASN A 76 -0.93 7.91 46.90
CA ASN A 76 -1.28 9.16 46.22
C ASN A 76 -2.67 9.68 46.64
N PHE A 77 -3.42 8.94 47.43
CA PHE A 77 -4.75 9.32 47.95
C PHE A 77 -4.65 10.23 49.17
N ALA A 78 -5.51 11.26 49.25
CA ALA A 78 -5.58 12.17 50.35
C ALA A 78 -6.28 11.53 51.57
N GLY A 79 -5.57 10.69 52.32
CA GLY A 79 -6.08 9.99 53.46
C GLY A 79 -5.59 8.55 53.58
N SER A 80 -6.29 7.76 54.40
CA SER A 80 -5.99 6.35 54.57
C SER A 80 -6.32 5.56 53.28
N ASN A 81 -5.46 4.66 52.92
CA ASN A 81 -5.62 3.82 51.71
C ASN A 81 -5.05 2.43 51.95
N MET A 82 -5.41 1.48 51.10
CA MET A 82 -4.92 0.11 51.21
C MET A 82 -4.66 -0.46 49.82
N LEU A 83 -3.43 -0.90 49.57
CA LEU A 83 -3.06 -1.69 48.41
C LEU A 83 -3.05 -3.18 48.79
N GLN A 84 -3.79 -3.98 48.07
CA GLN A 84 -3.75 -5.43 48.18
C GLN A 84 -2.87 -6.00 47.10
N TYR A 85 -2.17 -7.10 47.41
CA TYR A 85 -1.35 -7.80 46.47
C TYR A 85 -1.51 -9.31 46.62
N SER A 86 -1.32 -10.02 45.49
CA SER A 86 -1.22 -11.47 45.47
C SER A 86 -0.20 -11.94 44.45
N LEU A 87 0.49 -13.05 44.74
CA LEU A 87 1.42 -13.70 43.86
C LEU A 87 0.82 -15.02 43.36
N ASN A 88 0.80 -15.21 42.05
CA ASN A 88 0.62 -16.52 41.49
C ASN A 88 1.98 -17.25 41.49
N PRO A 89 2.19 -18.28 42.33
CA PRO A 89 3.50 -18.92 42.47
C PRO A 89 3.92 -19.72 41.24
N ASN A 90 2.97 -20.11 40.38
CA ASN A 90 3.25 -20.87 39.19
C ASN A 90 3.75 -19.99 38.02
N THR A 91 3.28 -18.76 37.94
CA THR A 91 3.58 -17.83 36.84
C THR A 91 4.47 -16.65 37.26
N GLY A 92 4.67 -16.45 38.55
CA GLY A 92 5.39 -15.30 39.10
C GLY A 92 4.65 -13.95 38.97
N VAL A 93 3.39 -13.97 38.50
CA VAL A 93 2.58 -12.76 38.29
C VAL A 93 2.13 -12.22 39.64
N ILE A 94 2.41 -10.94 39.89
CA ILE A 94 1.93 -10.20 41.06
C ILE A 94 0.73 -9.38 40.62
N THR A 95 -0.43 -9.62 41.20
CA THR A 95 -1.63 -8.81 41.03
C THR A 95 -1.66 -7.72 42.08
N LEU A 96 -1.76 -6.48 41.67
CA LEU A 96 -1.94 -5.29 42.54
C LEU A 96 -3.38 -4.80 42.38
N ASN A 97 -4.11 -4.78 43.48
CA ASN A 97 -5.51 -4.34 43.53
C ASN A 97 -5.65 -3.14 44.49
N GLY A 98 -5.90 -1.99 43.93
CA GLY A 98 -6.03 -0.73 44.68
C GLY A 98 -5.97 0.46 43.74
N SER A 99 -6.35 1.60 44.25
CA SER A 99 -6.40 2.84 43.48
C SER A 99 -5.58 3.94 44.12
N ASN A 100 -5.11 4.87 43.30
CA ASN A 100 -4.33 6.04 43.72
C ASN A 100 -2.96 5.67 44.36
N PHE A 101 -2.24 4.73 43.75
CA PHE A 101 -0.90 4.35 44.19
C PHE A 101 0.16 4.68 43.14
N GLY A 102 1.33 5.09 43.59
CA GLY A 102 2.58 5.00 42.85
C GLY A 102 3.25 3.69 43.21
N VAL A 103 3.62 2.88 42.21
CA VAL A 103 4.33 1.61 42.39
C VAL A 103 5.57 1.60 41.51
N ASN A 104 6.76 1.47 42.15
CA ASN A 104 8.01 1.35 41.45
C ASN A 104 8.64 -0.03 41.69
N ALA A 105 8.97 -0.74 40.63
CA ALA A 105 9.77 -1.94 40.71
C ALA A 105 11.24 -1.61 40.96
N SER A 106 11.99 -2.54 41.58
CA SER A 106 13.44 -2.40 41.76
C SER A 106 14.14 -2.40 40.42
N SER A 107 15.11 -1.52 40.22
CA SER A 107 15.87 -1.39 38.95
C SER A 107 16.64 -2.65 38.51
N ASN A 108 16.86 -3.58 39.42
CA ASN A 108 17.69 -4.76 39.20
C ASN A 108 16.89 -6.06 38.98
N GLU A 109 15.57 -6.02 38.89
CA GLU A 109 14.72 -7.20 38.83
C GLU A 109 13.52 -6.99 37.91
N SER A 110 13.32 -7.89 36.95
CA SER A 110 12.15 -7.83 36.05
C SER A 110 10.85 -7.94 36.83
N ALA A 111 9.88 -7.08 36.56
CA ALA A 111 8.55 -7.11 37.16
C ALA A 111 7.56 -7.89 36.26
N ILE A 112 6.65 -8.63 36.89
CA ILE A 112 5.49 -9.25 36.24
C ILE A 112 4.25 -8.84 36.98
N LEU A 113 3.56 -7.80 36.51
CA LEU A 113 2.50 -7.15 37.22
C LEU A 113 1.15 -7.20 36.50
N ASN A 114 0.09 -7.49 37.22
CA ASN A 114 -1.29 -7.26 36.84
C ASN A 114 -1.87 -6.13 37.68
N ILE A 115 -2.42 -5.11 37.05
CA ILE A 115 -2.94 -3.93 37.70
C ILE A 115 -4.47 -3.94 37.69
N ARG A 116 -5.09 -3.81 38.82
CA ARG A 116 -6.54 -3.64 39.01
C ARG A 116 -6.80 -2.43 39.93
N GLY A 117 -7.51 -1.45 39.40
CA GLY A 117 -7.83 -0.21 40.09
C GLY A 117 -7.50 1.03 39.31
N ASN A 118 -7.85 2.18 39.82
CA ASN A 118 -7.82 3.45 39.10
C ASN A 118 -6.72 4.38 39.61
N ASN A 119 -6.30 5.31 38.75
CA ASN A 119 -5.39 6.42 39.13
C ASN A 119 -4.04 5.93 39.68
N ASN A 120 -3.53 4.80 39.23
CA ASN A 120 -2.23 4.30 39.68
C ASN A 120 -1.13 4.76 38.71
N VAL A 121 0.06 5.00 39.29
CA VAL A 121 1.27 5.28 38.51
C VAL A 121 2.24 4.12 38.73
N ILE A 122 2.48 3.34 37.69
CA ILE A 122 3.32 2.14 37.76
C ILE A 122 4.59 2.41 36.96
N THR A 123 5.75 2.19 37.56
CA THR A 123 7.05 2.23 36.88
C THR A 123 7.71 0.87 37.02
N GLY A 124 8.09 0.31 35.90
CA GLY A 124 8.85 -0.92 35.82
C GLY A 124 10.29 -0.78 36.28
N SER A 125 11.11 -1.72 35.96
CA SER A 125 12.52 -1.78 36.36
C SER A 125 13.43 -1.25 35.21
N ASP A 126 14.76 -1.48 35.35
CA ASP A 126 15.72 -1.29 34.27
C ASP A 126 15.88 -2.56 33.38
N LEU A 127 15.08 -3.59 33.61
CA LEU A 127 15.09 -4.87 32.90
C LEU A 127 13.76 -5.11 32.22
N SER A 128 13.71 -6.14 31.38
CA SER A 128 12.47 -6.49 30.65
C SER A 128 11.34 -6.86 31.59
N ASP A 129 10.29 -6.09 31.59
CA ASP A 129 9.11 -6.22 32.44
C ASP A 129 7.89 -6.71 31.67
N LYS A 130 6.93 -7.28 32.38
CA LYS A 130 5.60 -7.55 31.84
C LYS A 130 4.54 -6.91 32.73
N ILE A 131 3.88 -5.90 32.21
CA ILE A 131 2.85 -5.15 32.93
C ILE A 131 1.53 -5.22 32.17
N THR A 132 0.49 -5.69 32.83
CA THR A 132 -0.86 -5.77 32.28
C THR A 132 -1.81 -4.92 33.11
N VAL A 133 -2.53 -4.00 32.48
CA VAL A 133 -3.67 -3.34 33.12
C VAL A 133 -4.92 -4.12 32.77
N GLU A 134 -5.41 -4.92 33.69
CA GLU A 134 -6.61 -5.75 33.50
C GLU A 134 -7.90 -4.95 33.69
N GLN A 135 -7.93 -4.07 34.70
CA GLN A 135 -9.11 -3.28 35.05
C GLN A 135 -8.70 -1.94 35.64
N GLY A 136 -9.54 -0.93 35.39
CA GLY A 136 -9.39 0.39 35.93
C GLY A 136 -8.99 1.44 34.91
N SER A 137 -9.20 2.68 35.27
CA SER A 137 -8.98 3.84 34.41
C SER A 137 -8.00 4.84 35.01
N ASN A 138 -7.49 5.74 34.17
CA ASN A 138 -6.54 6.79 34.53
C ASN A 138 -5.24 6.25 35.19
N ASN A 139 -4.82 5.05 34.82
CA ASN A 139 -3.52 4.54 35.21
C ASN A 139 -2.44 5.06 34.24
N VAL A 140 -1.27 5.35 34.79
CA VAL A 140 -0.07 5.72 34.01
C VAL A 140 0.95 4.61 34.20
N ILE A 141 1.32 3.98 33.09
CA ILE A 141 2.27 2.87 33.08
C ILE A 141 3.54 3.32 32.34
N ASN A 142 4.68 3.12 32.98
CA ASN A 142 5.99 3.31 32.36
C ASN A 142 6.77 2.00 32.48
N GLY A 143 7.16 1.39 31.34
CA GLY A 143 7.98 0.19 31.32
C GLY A 143 9.34 0.42 31.96
N GLY A 144 10.01 1.45 31.53
CA GLY A 144 11.32 1.84 32.07
C GLY A 144 12.43 1.67 31.05
N LYS A 145 13.45 0.89 31.42
CA LYS A 145 14.44 0.40 30.46
C LYS A 145 14.24 -1.09 30.25
N GLY A 146 14.80 -1.58 29.15
CA GLY A 146 14.68 -2.99 28.83
C GLY A 146 13.65 -3.22 27.73
N ASN A 147 13.43 -4.48 27.38
CA ASN A 147 12.45 -4.82 26.36
C ASN A 147 11.15 -5.26 27.05
N ASP A 148 10.23 -4.33 27.19
CA ASP A 148 9.05 -4.51 27.99
C ASP A 148 7.86 -5.11 27.22
N THR A 149 6.98 -5.78 27.93
CA THR A 149 5.69 -6.26 27.40
C THR A 149 4.56 -5.59 28.16
N LEU A 150 3.86 -4.67 27.52
CA LEU A 150 2.82 -3.84 28.11
C LEU A 150 1.47 -4.16 27.46
N ILE A 151 0.48 -4.54 28.28
CA ILE A 151 -0.85 -4.94 27.78
C ILE A 151 -1.92 -4.10 28.47
N MET A 152 -2.76 -3.45 27.65
CA MET A 152 -3.85 -2.61 28.12
C MET A 152 -5.19 -3.22 27.77
N ASN A 153 -5.91 -3.72 28.78
CA ASN A 153 -7.23 -4.33 28.63
C ASN A 153 -8.37 -3.44 29.13
N SER A 154 -8.07 -2.24 29.59
CA SER A 154 -9.05 -1.28 30.14
C SER A 154 -8.84 0.14 29.62
N GLU A 155 -9.90 0.94 29.64
CA GLU A 155 -10.01 2.24 29.01
C GLU A 155 -9.33 3.38 29.79
N ASN A 156 -9.08 4.49 29.10
CA ASN A 156 -8.59 5.76 29.69
C ASN A 156 -7.28 5.60 30.50
N ASN A 157 -6.31 4.87 29.99
CA ASN A 157 -5.01 4.71 30.60
C ASN A 157 -3.90 5.28 29.71
N SER A 158 -2.78 5.68 30.30
CA SER A 158 -1.58 6.13 29.60
C SER A 158 -0.47 5.09 29.73
N LEU A 159 0.30 4.90 28.66
CA LEU A 159 1.30 3.85 28.56
C LEU A 159 2.55 4.35 27.83
N ASN A 160 3.71 4.13 28.46
CA ASN A 160 5.01 4.44 27.88
C ASN A 160 5.90 3.19 27.97
N GLY A 161 6.42 2.70 26.85
CA GLY A 161 7.41 1.62 26.82
C GLY A 161 8.70 2.05 27.51
N GLY A 162 9.34 3.05 26.98
CA GLY A 162 10.55 3.62 27.57
C GLY A 162 11.78 3.49 26.68
N GLU A 163 12.90 3.00 27.25
CA GLU A 163 14.10 2.66 26.50
C GLU A 163 14.14 1.14 26.23
N GLY A 164 14.30 0.72 25.00
CA GLY A 164 14.39 -0.70 24.63
C GLY A 164 13.44 -1.05 23.50
N ASN A 165 13.37 -2.32 23.16
CA ASN A 165 12.47 -2.79 22.10
C ASN A 165 11.20 -3.36 22.76
N ASP A 166 10.17 -2.55 22.82
CA ASP A 166 8.98 -2.85 23.61
C ASP A 166 7.88 -3.51 22.77
N ASN A 167 7.08 -4.34 23.42
CA ASN A 167 5.90 -4.97 22.85
C ASN A 167 4.65 -4.47 23.55
N ILE A 168 3.90 -3.61 22.87
CA ILE A 168 2.71 -2.94 23.40
C ILE A 168 1.46 -3.50 22.70
N THR A 169 0.47 -3.89 23.51
CA THR A 169 -0.82 -4.36 23.01
C THR A 169 -1.97 -3.59 23.63
N LEU A 170 -2.78 -2.96 22.80
CA LEU A 170 -3.97 -2.19 23.16
C LEU A 170 -5.23 -2.96 22.80
N ASN A 171 -5.95 -3.45 23.81
CA ASN A 171 -7.19 -4.20 23.63
C ASN A 171 -8.45 -3.40 24.04
N ALA A 172 -8.26 -2.27 24.73
CA ALA A 172 -9.34 -1.41 25.18
C ALA A 172 -9.50 -0.17 24.31
N SER A 173 -10.72 0.24 24.08
CA SER A 173 -11.10 1.42 23.30
C SER A 173 -11.06 2.71 24.12
N THR A 174 -10.97 3.82 23.41
CA THR A 174 -11.08 5.22 23.85
C THR A 174 -9.89 5.86 24.59
N ASN A 175 -9.45 7.00 24.04
CA ASN A 175 -8.60 8.06 24.64
C ASN A 175 -7.31 7.59 25.36
N LEU A 176 -6.66 6.57 24.83
CA LEU A 176 -5.37 6.12 25.33
C LEU A 176 -4.25 7.04 24.83
N GLU A 177 -3.37 7.43 25.72
CA GLU A 177 -2.07 7.97 25.37
C GLU A 177 -1.05 6.84 25.44
N VAL A 178 -0.43 6.52 24.31
CA VAL A 178 0.53 5.42 24.19
C VAL A 178 1.79 5.91 23.51
N THR A 179 2.92 5.60 24.13
CA THR A 179 4.23 5.87 23.55
C THR A 179 5.08 4.60 23.59
N GLY A 180 5.67 4.19 22.46
CA GLY A 180 6.67 3.12 22.43
C GLY A 180 7.91 3.57 23.16
N GLY A 181 8.55 4.61 22.66
CA GLY A 181 9.72 5.21 23.30
C GLY A 181 10.93 5.24 22.38
N ALA A 182 12.04 4.76 22.88
CA ALA A 182 13.27 4.67 22.11
C ALA A 182 13.65 3.20 21.90
N GLY A 183 13.77 2.78 20.66
CA GLY A 183 14.07 1.40 20.31
C GLY A 183 13.23 0.93 19.13
N ALA A 184 13.31 -0.35 18.82
CA ALA A 184 12.49 -0.95 17.76
C ALA A 184 11.25 -1.59 18.39
N ASP A 185 10.18 -0.83 18.45
CA ASP A 185 8.97 -1.20 19.17
C ASP A 185 7.97 -1.98 18.31
N THR A 186 7.18 -2.83 18.95
CA THR A 186 6.05 -3.51 18.33
C THR A 186 4.76 -3.07 18.99
N ILE A 187 3.89 -2.37 18.26
CA ILE A 187 2.62 -1.86 18.77
C ILE A 187 1.44 -2.50 18.05
N ASN A 188 0.65 -3.26 18.78
CA ASN A 188 -0.57 -3.88 18.30
C ASN A 188 -1.80 -3.14 18.83
N ILE A 189 -2.55 -2.50 17.94
CA ILE A 189 -3.73 -1.71 18.26
C ILE A 189 -4.97 -2.52 17.85
N ASN A 190 -5.59 -3.20 18.82
CA ASN A 190 -6.78 -4.02 18.59
C ASN A 190 -8.08 -3.28 18.90
N SER A 191 -7.99 -2.03 19.32
CA SER A 191 -9.09 -1.21 19.77
C SER A 191 -9.34 0.01 18.88
N ASP A 192 -10.54 0.54 18.96
CA ASP A 192 -10.99 1.68 18.17
C ASP A 192 -10.82 3.01 18.94
N ASN A 193 -10.85 4.14 18.22
CA ASN A 193 -10.95 5.50 18.79
C ASN A 193 -9.81 5.93 19.72
N ASN A 194 -8.60 5.44 19.51
CA ASN A 194 -7.42 5.90 20.24
C ASN A 194 -6.86 7.17 19.61
N THR A 195 -6.68 8.22 20.40
CA THR A 195 -6.37 9.55 19.86
C THR A 195 -4.90 9.93 19.88
N HIS A 196 -4.07 9.28 20.70
CA HIS A 196 -2.66 9.64 20.89
C HIS A 196 -1.80 8.39 21.01
N ILE A 197 -1.41 7.86 19.86
CA ILE A 197 -0.45 6.74 19.79
C ILE A 197 0.81 7.24 19.11
N SER A 198 1.96 7.07 19.77
CA SER A 198 3.27 7.37 19.19
C SER A 198 4.18 6.15 19.33
N SER A 199 4.82 5.67 18.27
CA SER A 199 5.82 4.62 18.46
C SER A 199 7.15 5.18 18.97
N GLY A 200 7.50 6.39 18.60
CA GLY A 200 8.71 7.04 19.12
C GLY A 200 9.84 7.08 18.11
N ALA A 201 11.04 6.77 18.58
CA ALA A 201 12.23 6.78 17.74
C ALA A 201 12.76 5.34 17.55
N GLY A 202 12.91 4.91 16.32
CA GLY A 202 13.41 3.57 16.00
C GLY A 202 12.77 2.98 14.76
N ASN A 203 13.03 1.72 14.53
CA ASN A 203 12.43 1.00 13.41
C ASN A 203 11.26 0.15 13.93
N ASP A 204 10.08 0.74 13.96
CA ASP A 204 8.94 0.21 14.65
C ASP A 204 8.03 -0.65 13.76
N VAL A 205 7.32 -1.58 14.39
CA VAL A 205 6.30 -2.40 13.75
C VAL A 205 4.94 -2.06 14.36
N ILE A 206 4.07 -1.45 13.57
CA ILE A 206 2.76 -1.03 14.01
C ILE A 206 1.68 -1.81 13.26
N LYS A 207 0.79 -2.48 13.99
CA LYS A 207 -0.34 -3.19 13.45
C LYS A 207 -1.65 -2.61 13.99
N VAL A 208 -2.45 -2.06 13.07
CA VAL A 208 -3.72 -1.39 13.39
C VAL A 208 -4.87 -2.30 13.00
N ASN A 209 -5.50 -2.91 13.98
CA ASN A 209 -6.68 -3.78 13.83
C ASN A 209 -7.97 -3.10 14.33
N GLY A 210 -7.90 -1.87 14.80
CA GLY A 210 -9.02 -1.03 15.20
C GLY A 210 -9.24 0.13 14.23
N ALA A 211 -10.42 0.74 14.28
CA ALA A 211 -10.81 1.88 13.46
C ALA A 211 -10.68 3.21 14.23
N HIS A 212 -10.64 4.34 13.50
CA HIS A 212 -10.63 5.70 14.06
C HIS A 212 -9.46 5.96 15.02
N ASN A 213 -8.29 5.39 14.77
CA ASN A 213 -7.09 5.65 15.56
C ASN A 213 -6.25 6.76 14.91
N ASN A 214 -5.59 7.57 15.77
CA ASN A 214 -4.63 8.58 15.36
C ASN A 214 -3.23 8.18 15.85
N ILE A 215 -2.34 7.92 14.91
CA ILE A 215 -1.06 7.27 15.14
C ILE A 215 0.06 8.13 14.56
N ASN A 216 1.08 8.39 15.38
CA ASN A 216 2.35 8.97 14.95
C ASN A 216 3.45 7.92 15.09
N THR A 217 4.08 7.52 13.99
CA THR A 217 5.11 6.48 14.06
C THR A 217 6.53 7.02 14.28
N GLY A 218 6.68 8.34 14.37
CA GLY A 218 8.00 8.95 14.59
C GLY A 218 8.97 8.76 13.43
N GLU A 219 10.27 8.93 13.73
CA GLU A 219 11.36 8.76 12.78
C GLU A 219 11.88 7.32 12.78
N GLY A 220 12.41 6.87 11.64
CA GLY A 220 12.96 5.52 11.46
C GLY A 220 12.26 4.75 10.34
N ASN A 221 12.78 3.56 10.06
CA ASN A 221 12.24 2.70 9.00
C ASN A 221 11.10 1.84 9.56
N ASN A 222 9.88 2.38 9.55
CA ASN A 222 8.74 1.79 10.20
C ASN A 222 7.97 0.84 9.27
N SER A 223 7.42 -0.23 9.84
CA SER A 223 6.53 -1.15 9.15
C SER A 223 5.10 -1.03 9.68
N ILE A 224 4.22 -0.46 8.89
CA ILE A 224 2.86 -0.14 9.28
C ILE A 224 1.86 -1.00 8.52
N THR A 225 1.00 -1.72 9.23
CA THR A 225 -0.10 -2.51 8.66
C THR A 225 -1.43 -1.98 9.18
N VAL A 226 -2.35 -1.62 8.27
CA VAL A 226 -3.67 -1.06 8.61
C VAL A 226 -4.76 -1.98 8.08
N ASN A 227 -5.53 -2.60 8.98
CA ASN A 227 -6.53 -3.61 8.67
C ASN A 227 -7.97 -3.12 8.90
N LYS A 228 -8.17 -1.87 9.33
CA LYS A 228 -9.48 -1.26 9.60
C LYS A 228 -9.53 0.17 9.09
N ASP A 229 -10.76 0.64 8.91
CA ASP A 229 -11.08 1.89 8.24
C ASP A 229 -10.89 3.13 9.13
N ASN A 230 -10.83 4.29 8.50
CA ASN A 230 -10.88 5.60 9.15
C ASN A 230 -9.72 5.88 10.13
N ASN A 231 -8.53 5.31 9.91
CA ASN A 231 -7.36 5.63 10.71
C ASN A 231 -6.57 6.79 10.09
N THR A 232 -5.93 7.58 10.94
CA THR A 232 -4.99 8.63 10.57
C THR A 232 -3.60 8.23 11.04
N ILE A 233 -2.66 8.11 10.12
CA ILE A 233 -1.28 7.71 10.40
C ILE A 233 -0.33 8.80 9.88
N ASN A 234 0.53 9.30 10.77
CA ASN A 234 1.59 10.22 10.45
C ASN A 234 2.94 9.56 10.74
N SER A 235 3.79 9.45 9.74
CA SER A 235 5.16 8.96 9.91
C SER A 235 6.16 10.07 9.69
N GLY A 236 7.24 10.03 10.42
CA GLY A 236 8.41 10.87 10.21
C GLY A 236 9.26 10.41 9.01
N ASP A 237 10.49 10.90 8.98
CA ASP A 237 11.48 10.54 7.96
C ASP A 237 11.97 9.09 8.18
N GLY A 238 12.25 8.39 7.07
CA GLY A 238 12.72 7.00 7.04
C GLY A 238 12.13 6.20 5.89
N ASP A 239 12.71 5.05 5.61
CA ASP A 239 12.22 4.13 4.57
C ASP A 239 11.05 3.30 5.12
N ASN A 240 9.85 3.88 5.08
CA ASN A 240 8.67 3.29 5.68
C ASN A 240 7.96 2.33 4.71
N LYS A 241 7.40 1.25 5.28
CA LYS A 241 6.58 0.29 4.56
C LYS A 241 5.14 0.34 5.05
N TYR A 242 4.21 0.59 4.13
CA TYR A 242 2.77 0.63 4.42
C TYR A 242 2.06 -0.53 3.72
N VAL A 243 1.24 -1.25 4.47
CA VAL A 243 0.31 -2.25 3.96
C VAL A 243 -1.08 -1.90 4.48
N ILE A 244 -1.94 -1.42 3.59
CA ILE A 244 -3.27 -0.92 3.91
C ILE A 244 -4.28 -1.87 3.25
N THR A 245 -5.05 -2.62 4.05
CA THR A 245 -6.03 -3.60 3.56
C THR A 245 -7.48 -3.17 3.82
N SER A 246 -7.68 -1.88 4.04
CA SER A 246 -8.94 -1.29 4.48
C SER A 246 -9.17 0.07 3.83
N SER A 247 -10.31 0.67 4.08
CA SER A 247 -10.78 1.86 3.37
C SER A 247 -10.76 3.13 4.22
N SER A 248 -10.83 4.28 3.56
CA SER A 248 -11.01 5.59 4.20
C SER A 248 -9.90 5.97 5.19
N ASN A 249 -8.67 5.50 5.00
CA ASN A 249 -7.55 5.86 5.84
C ASN A 249 -6.80 7.07 5.27
N THR A 250 -6.26 7.89 6.16
CA THR A 250 -5.37 9.02 5.83
C THR A 250 -3.97 8.73 6.31
N ILE A 251 -3.00 8.71 5.40
CA ILE A 251 -1.60 8.42 5.70
C ILE A 251 -0.73 9.57 5.20
N THR A 252 0.11 10.09 6.08
CA THR A 252 1.13 11.08 5.75
C THR A 252 2.50 10.52 6.11
N SER A 253 3.41 10.50 5.16
CA SER A 253 4.78 10.03 5.35
C SER A 253 5.79 11.15 5.12
N GLY A 254 6.84 11.16 5.91
CA GLY A 254 8.02 12.00 5.69
C GLY A 254 8.87 11.56 4.52
N LYS A 255 10.13 11.99 4.51
CA LYS A 255 11.10 11.65 3.46
C LYS A 255 11.62 10.22 3.63
N GLY A 256 11.97 9.59 2.52
CA GLY A 256 12.56 8.25 2.51
C GLY A 256 12.08 7.42 1.33
N ASN A 257 12.63 6.22 1.16
CA ASN A 257 12.20 5.27 0.13
C ASN A 257 10.94 4.53 0.61
N ASN A 258 9.82 5.25 0.66
CA ASN A 258 8.58 4.70 1.18
C ASN A 258 7.93 3.73 0.18
N SER A 259 7.59 2.53 0.63
CA SER A 259 6.86 1.53 -0.15
C SER A 259 5.41 1.45 0.33
N ILE A 260 4.46 1.54 -0.61
CA ILE A 260 3.05 1.69 -0.29
C ILE A 260 2.24 0.63 -1.04
N GLY A 261 1.53 -0.22 -0.29
CA GLY A 261 0.55 -1.16 -0.81
C GLY A 261 -0.84 -0.85 -0.26
N VAL A 262 -1.79 -0.59 -1.13
CA VAL A 262 -3.19 -0.31 -0.79
C VAL A 262 -4.08 -1.37 -1.40
N GLN A 263 -4.93 -1.99 -0.58
CA GLN A 263 -5.97 -2.92 -0.98
C GLN A 263 -7.30 -2.49 -0.32
N GLY A 264 -7.85 -1.38 -0.75
CA GLY A 264 -9.08 -0.81 -0.20
C GLY A 264 -9.44 0.47 -0.94
N ASP A 265 -10.60 1.01 -0.64
CA ASP A 265 -11.16 2.15 -1.33
C ASP A 265 -11.03 3.45 -0.51
N ASP A 266 -11.14 4.59 -1.16
CA ASP A 266 -11.25 5.92 -0.53
C ASP A 266 -10.08 6.29 0.40
N ASN A 267 -8.88 5.71 0.24
CA ASN A 267 -7.72 6.06 1.04
C ASN A 267 -7.03 7.33 0.50
N ASN A 268 -6.54 8.18 1.41
CA ASN A 268 -5.78 9.38 1.09
C ASN A 268 -4.35 9.27 1.62
N ILE A 269 -3.38 9.25 0.72
CA ILE A 269 -1.98 9.00 1.04
C ILE A 269 -1.10 10.12 0.51
N THR A 270 -0.35 10.75 1.38
CA THR A 270 0.62 11.78 1.04
C THR A 270 2.02 11.37 1.45
N THR A 271 2.97 11.41 0.52
CA THR A 271 4.37 11.09 0.79
C THR A 271 5.31 12.20 0.35
N GLN A 272 6.44 12.32 1.05
CA GLN A 272 7.52 13.21 0.66
C GLN A 272 8.72 12.35 0.20
N ASN A 273 9.10 12.40 -1.08
CA ASN A 273 10.24 11.65 -1.63
C ASN A 273 10.14 10.12 -1.50
N ALA A 274 9.04 9.51 -1.91
CA ALA A 274 9.01 8.06 -2.04
C ALA A 274 9.84 7.63 -3.27
N LYS A 275 10.83 6.74 -3.09
CA LYS A 275 11.52 6.02 -4.18
C LYS A 275 11.13 4.55 -4.23
N GLY A 276 10.22 4.13 -3.37
CA GLY A 276 9.72 2.77 -3.30
C GLY A 276 8.51 2.55 -4.23
N ASP A 277 8.11 1.29 -4.37
CA ASP A 277 6.96 0.90 -5.17
C ASP A 277 5.65 1.40 -4.54
N ILE A 278 4.75 1.90 -5.38
CA ILE A 278 3.40 2.32 -4.99
C ILE A 278 2.40 1.43 -5.73
N ASN A 279 1.70 0.58 -4.99
CA ASN A 279 0.71 -0.34 -5.54
C ASN A 279 -0.67 -0.03 -4.96
N ILE A 280 -1.60 0.33 -5.83
CA ILE A 280 -2.98 0.69 -5.47
C ILE A 280 -3.93 -0.34 -6.10
N TYR A 281 -4.62 -1.11 -5.26
CA TYR A 281 -5.67 -2.04 -5.64
C TYR A 281 -6.95 -1.64 -4.91
N GLY A 282 -7.88 -1.02 -5.64
CA GLY A 282 -9.12 -0.49 -5.07
C GLY A 282 -9.55 0.78 -5.80
N ASN A 283 -10.63 1.38 -5.35
CA ASN A 283 -11.28 2.49 -6.04
C ASN A 283 -11.16 3.79 -5.24
N ASN A 284 -11.23 4.92 -5.94
CA ASN A 284 -11.28 6.26 -5.37
C ASN A 284 -10.13 6.61 -4.41
N ASN A 285 -8.98 5.94 -4.51
CA ASN A 285 -7.84 6.28 -3.69
C ASN A 285 -7.13 7.52 -4.23
N THR A 286 -6.66 8.38 -3.34
CA THR A 286 -5.83 9.53 -3.67
C THR A 286 -4.42 9.32 -3.15
N VAL A 287 -3.43 9.40 -4.03
CA VAL A 287 -2.02 9.28 -3.66
C VAL A 287 -1.23 10.45 -4.20
N SER A 288 -0.64 11.22 -3.31
CA SER A 288 0.24 12.34 -3.64
C SER A 288 1.67 12.06 -3.23
N ASN A 289 2.60 12.19 -4.18
CA ASN A 289 4.03 12.05 -3.94
C ASN A 289 4.77 13.30 -4.41
N THR A 290 5.63 13.87 -3.58
CA THR A 290 6.35 15.08 -3.96
C THR A 290 7.50 14.81 -4.91
N ARG A 291 8.28 13.75 -4.69
CA ARG A 291 9.46 13.39 -5.48
C ARG A 291 9.74 11.90 -5.47
N GLY A 292 10.43 11.40 -6.50
CA GLY A 292 11.03 10.06 -6.48
C GLY A 292 10.97 9.41 -7.85
N GLU A 293 11.92 8.52 -8.09
CA GLU A 293 11.87 7.55 -9.17
C GLU A 293 11.03 6.37 -8.67
N ASN A 294 9.79 6.22 -9.12
CA ASN A 294 8.86 5.24 -8.58
C ASN A 294 8.36 4.27 -9.65
N GLN A 295 8.13 3.04 -9.25
CA GLN A 295 7.25 2.13 -9.96
C GLN A 295 5.85 2.20 -9.34
N ILE A 296 4.86 2.54 -10.15
CA ILE A 296 3.50 2.77 -9.70
C ILE A 296 2.56 1.82 -10.45
N THR A 297 1.74 1.09 -9.71
CA THR A 297 0.66 0.27 -10.26
C THR A 297 -0.67 0.74 -9.70
N ILE A 298 -1.61 1.09 -10.58
CA ILE A 298 -2.97 1.47 -10.20
C ILE A 298 -3.92 0.45 -10.84
N ASN A 299 -4.67 -0.28 -10.03
CA ASN A 299 -5.66 -1.24 -10.49
C ASN A 299 -6.99 -0.97 -9.78
N GLY A 300 -7.93 -0.36 -10.49
CA GLY A 300 -9.23 0.03 -9.96
C GLY A 300 -9.80 1.23 -10.71
N GLU A 301 -10.88 1.76 -10.16
CA GLU A 301 -11.64 2.84 -10.76
C GLU A 301 -11.54 4.13 -9.93
N GLY A 302 -11.48 5.28 -10.61
CA GLY A 302 -11.58 6.59 -9.98
C GLY A 302 -10.40 6.96 -9.08
N ASN A 303 -9.25 6.31 -9.21
CA ASN A 303 -8.08 6.66 -8.40
C ASN A 303 -7.40 7.91 -8.93
N SER A 304 -6.87 8.74 -8.02
CA SER A 304 -6.04 9.90 -8.33
C SER A 304 -4.60 9.68 -7.85
N TYR A 305 -3.66 9.80 -8.75
CA TYR A 305 -2.23 9.81 -8.43
C TYR A 305 -1.59 11.11 -8.89
N SER A 306 -0.83 11.75 -8.03
CA SER A 306 -0.08 12.95 -8.38
C SER A 306 1.36 12.91 -7.89
N SER A 307 2.28 13.33 -8.74
CA SER A 307 3.69 13.52 -8.40
C SER A 307 4.23 14.79 -9.04
N MET A 308 5.27 15.38 -8.45
CA MET A 308 5.86 16.61 -8.97
C MET A 308 7.15 16.39 -9.75
N LEU A 309 8.04 15.49 -9.31
CA LEU A 309 9.38 15.36 -9.88
C LEU A 309 9.90 13.91 -9.87
N GLY A 310 10.75 13.60 -10.87
CA GLY A 310 11.52 12.35 -11.01
C GLY A 310 10.87 11.38 -12.01
N ASP A 311 11.66 10.48 -12.58
CA ASP A 311 11.24 9.53 -13.59
C ASP A 311 10.32 8.47 -12.99
N LYS A 312 9.20 8.22 -13.64
CA LYS A 312 8.18 7.28 -13.18
C LYS A 312 7.99 6.14 -14.17
N LYS A 313 7.71 4.96 -13.63
CA LYS A 313 7.13 3.88 -14.41
C LYS A 313 5.73 3.61 -13.88
N VAL A 314 4.72 3.98 -14.65
CA VAL A 314 3.31 3.91 -14.25
C VAL A 314 2.57 2.87 -15.07
N THR A 315 1.84 1.99 -14.40
CA THR A 315 0.90 1.06 -15.03
C THR A 315 -0.49 1.29 -14.46
N ILE A 316 -1.45 1.60 -15.32
CA ILE A 316 -2.85 1.83 -14.95
C ILE A 316 -3.70 0.72 -15.56
N ILE A 317 -4.47 0.03 -14.71
CA ILE A 317 -5.43 -0.99 -15.12
C ILE A 317 -6.78 -0.62 -14.52
N GLY A 318 -7.71 -0.12 -15.34
CA GLY A 318 -9.02 0.31 -14.87
C GLY A 318 -9.51 1.58 -15.54
N THR A 319 -10.56 2.15 -15.00
CA THR A 319 -11.30 3.24 -15.63
C THR A 319 -11.36 4.49 -14.76
N ASN A 320 -11.55 5.64 -15.39
CA ASN A 320 -11.78 6.92 -14.70
C ASN A 320 -10.65 7.33 -13.74
N ASN A 321 -9.41 6.86 -13.95
CA ASN A 321 -8.28 7.26 -13.12
C ASN A 321 -7.66 8.57 -13.62
N ASP A 322 -7.20 9.40 -12.69
CA ASP A 322 -6.52 10.68 -12.92
C ASP A 322 -5.07 10.58 -12.47
N VAL A 323 -4.12 10.71 -13.39
CA VAL A 323 -2.70 10.46 -13.14
C VAL A 323 -1.84 11.61 -13.63
N THR A 324 -1.19 12.28 -12.69
CA THR A 324 -0.21 13.34 -12.97
C THR A 324 1.19 12.88 -12.56
N THR A 325 2.12 12.76 -13.51
CA THR A 325 3.47 12.28 -13.21
C THR A 325 4.48 13.38 -12.89
N GLY A 326 4.19 14.61 -13.29
CA GLY A 326 5.04 15.77 -13.02
C GLY A 326 6.20 15.88 -14.02
N ALA A 327 7.38 16.28 -13.53
CA ALA A 327 8.56 16.42 -14.35
C ALA A 327 9.50 15.23 -14.20
N GLY A 328 9.97 14.70 -15.33
CA GLY A 328 10.85 13.52 -15.46
C GLY A 328 10.58 12.79 -16.76
N ASP A 329 11.47 11.87 -17.14
CA ASP A 329 11.26 11.02 -18.31
C ASP A 329 10.42 9.81 -17.87
N ASP A 330 9.11 9.87 -18.13
CA ASP A 330 8.14 8.93 -17.58
C ASP A 330 7.78 7.82 -18.60
N GLN A 331 7.61 6.60 -18.10
CA GLN A 331 7.04 5.48 -18.85
C GLN A 331 5.64 5.17 -18.31
N ILE A 332 4.61 5.35 -19.15
CA ILE A 332 3.22 5.22 -18.73
C ILE A 332 2.49 4.21 -19.61
N GLU A 333 1.98 3.14 -19.02
CA GLU A 333 1.12 2.16 -19.67
C GLU A 333 -0.30 2.23 -19.11
N VAL A 334 -1.30 2.40 -19.98
CA VAL A 334 -2.72 2.47 -19.62
C VAL A 334 -3.47 1.32 -20.28
N LYS A 335 -4.21 0.57 -19.46
CA LYS A 335 -5.14 -0.49 -19.88
C LYS A 335 -6.52 -0.22 -19.30
N GLY A 336 -7.37 0.46 -20.06
CA GLY A 336 -8.72 0.82 -19.64
C GLY A 336 -9.20 2.14 -20.22
N ASP A 337 -10.41 2.52 -19.87
CA ASP A 337 -11.13 3.58 -20.54
C ASP A 337 -11.30 4.82 -19.63
N ASN A 338 -11.50 5.97 -20.25
CA ASN A 338 -11.81 7.24 -19.57
C ASN A 338 -10.74 7.68 -18.56
N ASN A 339 -9.48 7.31 -18.72
CA ASN A 339 -8.41 7.77 -17.84
C ASN A 339 -7.86 9.12 -18.34
N THR A 340 -7.43 9.96 -17.39
CA THR A 340 -6.71 11.21 -17.66
C THR A 340 -5.27 11.06 -17.24
N ILE A 341 -4.35 11.34 -18.15
CA ILE A 341 -2.91 11.26 -17.94
C ILE A 341 -2.31 12.62 -18.25
N GLU A 342 -1.58 13.19 -17.30
CA GLU A 342 -0.90 14.46 -17.43
C GLU A 342 0.57 14.31 -17.02
N SER A 343 1.48 14.49 -17.97
CA SER A 343 2.90 14.74 -17.69
C SER A 343 3.19 16.23 -17.84
N THR A 344 4.03 16.77 -16.98
CA THR A 344 4.32 18.21 -17.01
C THR A 344 5.50 18.52 -17.92
N SER A 345 6.57 17.70 -17.82
CA SER A 345 7.77 17.86 -18.67
C SER A 345 8.66 16.61 -18.60
N GLY A 346 9.51 16.46 -19.60
CA GLY A 346 10.41 15.33 -19.80
C GLY A 346 10.08 14.59 -21.11
N ASN A 347 10.93 13.68 -21.52
CA ASN A 347 10.67 12.88 -22.73
C ASN A 347 9.92 11.62 -22.35
N ASN A 348 8.62 11.64 -22.51
CA ASN A 348 7.74 10.59 -21.97
C ASN A 348 7.44 9.51 -23.01
N GLU A 349 7.36 8.27 -22.58
CA GLU A 349 6.83 7.15 -23.36
C GLU A 349 5.46 6.74 -22.81
N ILE A 350 4.40 7.02 -23.59
CA ILE A 350 3.02 6.80 -23.16
C ILE A 350 2.35 5.79 -24.07
N SER A 351 1.84 4.69 -23.54
CA SER A 351 1.14 3.63 -24.26
C SER A 351 -0.28 3.44 -23.74
N ILE A 352 -1.27 3.61 -24.60
CA ILE A 352 -2.69 3.54 -24.27
C ILE A 352 -3.32 2.34 -24.96
N LYS A 353 -4.02 1.50 -24.17
CA LYS A 353 -4.90 0.42 -24.64
C LYS A 353 -6.27 0.60 -24.00
N GLY A 354 -7.21 1.22 -24.73
CA GLY A 354 -8.55 1.51 -24.25
C GLY A 354 -9.13 2.75 -24.91
N ASP A 355 -10.37 3.06 -24.55
CA ASP A 355 -11.17 4.06 -25.21
C ASP A 355 -11.34 5.33 -24.37
N SER A 356 -11.54 6.46 -25.03
CA SER A 356 -11.91 7.73 -24.38
C SER A 356 -10.91 8.25 -23.34
N ASN A 357 -9.64 7.90 -23.46
CA ASN A 357 -8.60 8.43 -22.59
C ASN A 357 -8.15 9.81 -23.05
N THR A 358 -7.74 10.66 -22.08
CA THR A 358 -7.16 11.99 -22.33
C THR A 358 -5.70 11.99 -21.90
N ILE A 359 -4.82 12.41 -22.79
CA ILE A 359 -3.37 12.38 -22.59
C ILE A 359 -2.79 13.78 -22.86
N GLN A 360 -1.95 14.23 -21.94
CA GLN A 360 -1.12 15.43 -22.07
C GLN A 360 0.34 15.03 -21.87
N GLY A 361 1.16 15.13 -22.92
CA GLY A 361 2.60 14.81 -22.90
C GLY A 361 3.40 15.83 -22.10
N GLY A 362 3.13 17.12 -22.31
CA GLY A 362 3.78 18.20 -21.58
C GLY A 362 4.90 18.86 -22.38
N ALA A 363 6.00 19.20 -21.71
CA ALA A 363 7.17 19.75 -22.39
C ALA A 363 8.24 18.67 -22.54
N GLY A 364 8.78 18.51 -23.74
CA GLY A 364 9.77 17.51 -24.09
C GLY A 364 9.38 16.75 -25.33
N GLN A 365 10.22 15.81 -25.74
CA GLN A 365 9.94 14.99 -26.91
C GLN A 365 9.20 13.72 -26.50
N ASP A 366 7.90 13.71 -26.66
CA ASP A 366 7.04 12.65 -26.19
C ASP A 366 6.75 11.59 -27.28
N ASN A 367 6.67 10.34 -26.88
CA ASN A 367 6.28 9.23 -27.74
C ASN A 367 4.96 8.63 -27.24
N ILE A 368 3.88 8.91 -27.95
CA ILE A 368 2.52 8.56 -27.53
C ILE A 368 1.94 7.50 -28.49
N LYS A 369 1.67 6.29 -27.95
CA LYS A 369 1.08 5.17 -28.69
C LYS A 369 -0.36 4.95 -28.24
N ILE A 370 -1.29 4.86 -29.20
CA ILE A 370 -2.72 4.75 -28.95
C ILE A 370 -3.27 3.51 -29.67
N ASN A 371 -4.00 2.68 -28.91
CA ASN A 371 -4.77 1.55 -29.40
C ASN A 371 -6.15 1.57 -28.74
N GLY A 372 -7.16 2.10 -29.44
CA GLY A 372 -8.53 2.25 -28.96
C GLY A 372 -9.23 3.44 -29.60
N ASP A 373 -10.51 3.60 -29.29
CA ASP A 373 -11.40 4.58 -29.91
C ASP A 373 -11.52 5.87 -29.07
N ASN A 374 -11.79 6.98 -29.71
CA ASN A 374 -12.17 8.25 -29.09
C ASN A 374 -11.14 8.82 -28.08
N ASN A 375 -9.88 8.45 -28.19
CA ASN A 375 -8.83 9.00 -27.32
C ASN A 375 -8.43 10.40 -27.80
N THR A 376 -8.05 11.25 -26.85
CA THR A 376 -7.49 12.59 -27.11
C THR A 376 -6.07 12.65 -26.60
N ALA A 377 -5.11 12.97 -27.45
CA ALA A 377 -3.71 13.12 -27.08
C ALA A 377 -3.18 14.48 -27.54
N ASN A 378 -2.56 15.17 -26.59
CA ASN A 378 -1.82 16.42 -26.84
C ASN A 378 -0.33 16.18 -26.51
N GLY A 379 0.56 16.45 -27.46
CA GLY A 379 2.00 16.32 -27.27
C GLY A 379 2.53 17.38 -26.33
N GLY A 380 2.23 18.62 -26.62
CA GLY A 380 2.67 19.76 -25.84
C GLY A 380 3.80 20.54 -26.52
N ALA A 381 4.84 20.88 -25.76
CA ALA A 381 5.96 21.62 -26.31
C ALA A 381 7.08 20.69 -26.80
N GLU A 382 7.81 21.14 -27.83
CA GLU A 382 8.86 20.42 -28.56
C GLU A 382 8.29 19.43 -29.59
N SER A 383 9.10 18.51 -30.10
CA SER A 383 8.71 17.67 -31.24
C SER A 383 8.31 16.27 -30.82
N ASP A 384 7.05 15.94 -30.96
CA ASP A 384 6.42 14.74 -30.47
C ASP A 384 6.19 13.70 -31.57
N SER A 385 6.09 12.45 -31.17
CA SER A 385 5.80 11.32 -32.03
C SER A 385 4.52 10.61 -31.58
N PHE A 386 3.56 10.49 -32.49
CA PHE A 386 2.30 9.80 -32.26
C PHE A 386 2.18 8.56 -33.11
N MET A 387 1.66 7.48 -32.53
CA MET A 387 1.28 6.29 -33.27
C MET A 387 -0.12 5.85 -32.88
N VAL A 388 -1.06 5.92 -33.81
CA VAL A 388 -2.37 5.29 -33.67
C VAL A 388 -2.29 3.90 -34.36
N SER A 389 -2.15 2.86 -33.52
CA SER A 389 -1.98 1.49 -34.03
C SER A 389 -3.29 0.90 -34.54
N ASN A 390 -4.39 1.22 -33.82
CA ASN A 390 -5.76 0.83 -34.16
C ASN A 390 -6.72 1.76 -33.43
N GLY A 391 -7.95 1.93 -33.93
CA GLY A 391 -9.00 2.70 -33.30
C GLY A 391 -9.66 3.70 -34.24
N ASN A 392 -10.77 4.27 -33.75
CA ASN A 392 -11.58 5.22 -34.52
C ASN A 392 -11.74 6.53 -33.75
N ASN A 393 -11.89 7.63 -34.50
CA ASN A 393 -12.24 8.94 -33.96
C ASN A 393 -11.28 9.48 -32.89
N ASN A 394 -10.00 9.14 -32.97
CA ASN A 394 -9.00 9.69 -32.07
C ASN A 394 -8.70 11.17 -32.47
N THR A 395 -8.34 11.98 -31.47
CA THR A 395 -7.92 13.37 -31.68
C THR A 395 -6.49 13.55 -31.23
N ILE A 396 -5.63 14.03 -32.13
CA ILE A 396 -4.20 14.22 -31.89
C ILE A 396 -3.86 15.70 -32.10
N ASP A 397 -3.20 16.30 -31.14
CA ASP A 397 -2.65 17.65 -31.28
C ASP A 397 -1.16 17.67 -30.90
N GLY A 398 -0.30 18.00 -31.84
CA GLY A 398 1.13 18.16 -31.60
C GLY A 398 1.51 19.45 -30.85
N GLU A 399 0.58 20.39 -30.76
CA GLU A 399 0.72 21.69 -30.11
C GLU A 399 1.98 22.49 -30.52
N GLY A 400 3.01 22.60 -29.66
CA GLY A 400 4.09 23.58 -29.81
C GLY A 400 5.34 23.15 -30.61
N GLY A 401 5.43 21.92 -31.08
CA GLY A 401 6.62 21.40 -31.74
C GLY A 401 6.77 21.79 -33.22
N GLU A 402 8.02 21.94 -33.70
CA GLU A 402 8.29 22.25 -35.10
C GLU A 402 8.14 21.03 -36.04
N ARG A 403 8.25 19.80 -35.50
CA ARG A 403 8.29 18.54 -36.29
C ARG A 403 7.54 17.41 -35.61
N ASN A 404 6.32 17.66 -35.18
CA ASN A 404 5.48 16.58 -34.67
C ASN A 404 5.12 15.60 -35.80
N THR A 405 5.20 14.30 -35.51
CA THR A 405 4.95 13.24 -36.49
C THR A 405 3.79 12.35 -36.03
N LEU A 406 3.01 11.84 -36.99
CA LEU A 406 1.92 10.93 -36.75
C LEU A 406 2.03 9.72 -37.71
N ILE A 407 1.93 8.51 -37.15
CA ILE A 407 1.64 7.29 -37.90
C ILE A 407 0.22 6.88 -37.54
N ASP A 408 -0.70 6.95 -38.51
CA ASP A 408 -2.11 6.69 -38.30
C ASP A 408 -2.59 5.44 -39.07
N ASN A 409 -2.75 4.32 -38.35
CA ASN A 409 -3.38 3.11 -38.85
C ASN A 409 -4.85 2.99 -38.39
N GLY A 410 -5.38 4.02 -37.72
CA GLY A 410 -6.76 4.14 -37.29
C GLY A 410 -7.72 4.61 -38.40
N LYS A 411 -8.92 4.97 -38.00
CA LYS A 411 -9.94 5.55 -38.87
C LYS A 411 -10.52 6.82 -38.25
N ASN A 412 -10.80 7.80 -39.11
CA ASN A 412 -11.38 9.08 -38.71
C ASN A 412 -10.57 9.82 -37.62
N THR A 413 -9.28 9.61 -37.54
CA THR A 413 -8.41 10.39 -36.65
C THR A 413 -8.39 11.85 -37.09
N VAL A 414 -8.62 12.76 -36.19
CA VAL A 414 -8.47 14.19 -36.38
C VAL A 414 -7.12 14.60 -35.81
N TYR A 415 -6.29 15.25 -36.59
CA TYR A 415 -4.98 15.70 -36.11
C TYR A 415 -4.69 17.15 -36.50
N THR A 416 -4.00 17.83 -35.57
CA THR A 416 -3.52 19.21 -35.73
C THR A 416 -2.06 19.28 -35.31
N ASN A 417 -1.32 20.21 -35.88
CA ASN A 417 0.09 20.46 -35.53
C ASN A 417 1.01 19.20 -35.61
N ALA A 418 0.63 18.20 -36.39
CA ALA A 418 1.43 16.99 -36.65
C ALA A 418 1.43 16.65 -38.12
N VAL A 419 2.53 16.07 -38.63
CA VAL A 419 2.67 15.61 -40.00
C VAL A 419 2.41 14.12 -40.05
N ASP A 420 1.38 13.71 -40.82
CA ASP A 420 1.09 12.31 -41.06
C ASP A 420 2.15 11.70 -41.99
N ILE A 421 2.97 10.81 -41.42
CA ILE A 421 4.02 10.06 -42.11
C ILE A 421 3.65 8.59 -42.26
N THR A 422 2.37 8.24 -42.12
CA THR A 422 1.89 6.86 -42.22
C THR A 422 2.33 6.24 -43.51
N PRO A 423 3.03 5.12 -43.51
CA PRO A 423 3.38 4.40 -44.72
C PRO A 423 2.13 3.99 -45.46
N ARG A 424 1.91 4.53 -46.63
CA ARG A 424 0.75 4.19 -47.46
C ARG A 424 1.14 3.16 -48.52
N PRO A 425 0.25 2.19 -48.81
CA PRO A 425 0.54 1.24 -49.86
C PRO A 425 0.75 1.98 -51.19
N PHE A 426 1.89 1.72 -51.79
CA PHE A 426 2.15 2.20 -53.15
C PHE A 426 1.46 1.24 -54.14
N GLU A 427 0.44 1.74 -54.80
CA GLU A 427 -0.24 0.99 -55.86
C GLU A 427 0.29 1.39 -57.24
N LEU A 428 1.01 0.47 -57.91
CA LEU A 428 1.39 0.63 -59.30
C LEU A 428 0.37 -0.12 -60.17
N ASN A 429 -0.49 0.62 -60.83
CA ASN A 429 -1.43 0.08 -61.79
C ASN A 429 -0.78 0.10 -63.19
N ILE A 430 -0.37 -1.06 -63.66
CA ILE A 430 0.19 -1.20 -65.00
C ILE A 430 -0.94 -1.65 -65.96
N LYS A 431 -1.20 -0.82 -66.98
CA LYS A 431 -2.15 -1.11 -68.04
C LYS A 431 -1.40 -1.16 -69.36
N VAL A 432 -1.32 -2.33 -69.94
CA VAL A 432 -0.67 -2.54 -71.28
C VAL A 432 -1.73 -2.68 -72.32
N ASP A 433 -1.69 -1.81 -73.34
CA ASP A 433 -2.54 -1.93 -74.58
C ASP A 433 -2.05 -3.05 -75.41
N ILE A 434 -2.88 -4.06 -75.68
CA ILE A 434 -2.55 -5.26 -76.45
C ILE A 434 -3.24 -5.29 -77.83
N GLY A 435 -3.84 -4.19 -78.28
CA GLY A 435 -4.42 -4.06 -79.65
C GLY A 435 -5.94 -4.01 -79.72
N SER A 436 -6.52 -4.20 -80.86
CA SER A 436 -7.94 -4.02 -81.16
C SER A 436 -8.76 -5.28 -80.90
N GLY A 437 -9.68 -5.25 -79.91
CA GLY A 437 -10.60 -6.35 -79.58
C GLY A 437 -11.40 -6.06 -78.33
N SER A 438 -12.23 -6.98 -77.84
CA SER A 438 -13.00 -6.85 -76.62
C SER A 438 -12.10 -6.75 -75.37
N ASP A 439 -10.87 -7.31 -75.43
CA ASP A 439 -9.89 -7.30 -74.36
C ASP A 439 -8.66 -6.48 -74.79
N LYS A 440 -8.82 -5.16 -74.77
CA LYS A 440 -7.80 -4.24 -75.25
C LYS A 440 -6.60 -4.08 -74.34
N TYR A 441 -6.70 -4.48 -73.06
CA TYR A 441 -5.71 -4.20 -72.06
C TYR A 441 -5.44 -5.39 -71.14
N ILE A 442 -4.18 -5.59 -70.77
CA ILE A 442 -3.80 -6.36 -69.64
C ILE A 442 -3.59 -5.32 -68.49
N SER A 443 -4.36 -5.44 -67.45
CA SER A 443 -4.16 -4.64 -66.23
C SER A 443 -3.66 -5.51 -65.06
N THR A 444 -2.66 -5.06 -64.37
CA THR A 444 -2.18 -5.65 -63.15
C THR A 444 -1.93 -4.54 -62.12
N SER A 445 -2.34 -4.80 -60.89
CA SER A 445 -2.06 -3.92 -59.76
C SER A 445 -0.96 -4.57 -58.93
N ILE A 446 0.09 -3.83 -58.66
CA ILE A 446 1.15 -4.22 -57.74
C ILE A 446 1.05 -3.25 -56.58
N SER A 447 0.68 -3.75 -55.38
CA SER A 447 0.63 -2.94 -54.15
C SER A 447 1.83 -3.28 -53.30
N PHE A 448 2.57 -2.25 -52.91
CA PHE A 448 3.65 -2.35 -51.93
C PHE A 448 3.21 -1.63 -50.68
N ASN A 449 3.14 -2.37 -49.54
CA ASN A 449 3.04 -1.73 -48.26
C ASN A 449 4.46 -1.40 -47.81
N LEU A 450 4.75 -0.12 -47.63
CA LEU A 450 5.92 0.29 -46.85
C LEU A 450 5.59 0.04 -45.41
N PHE A 451 6.25 -0.94 -44.79
CA PHE A 451 6.03 -1.34 -43.42
C PHE A 451 6.75 -0.37 -42.49
N ASP A 452 6.05 0.12 -41.49
CA ASP A 452 6.69 0.67 -40.32
C ASP A 452 7.15 -0.48 -39.42
N PHE A 453 8.44 -0.57 -39.22
CA PHE A 453 9.08 -1.68 -38.53
C PHE A 453 9.74 -1.17 -37.25
N SER A 454 9.10 -1.36 -36.12
CA SER A 454 9.71 -1.19 -34.81
C SER A 454 10.04 -2.56 -34.22
N VAL A 455 11.30 -2.82 -33.94
CA VAL A 455 11.74 -4.01 -33.20
C VAL A 455 12.06 -3.63 -31.77
N ASP A 456 11.43 -4.32 -30.85
CA ASP A 456 11.77 -4.25 -29.44
C ASP A 456 12.53 -5.51 -29.01
N PHE A 457 13.84 -5.36 -28.80
CA PHE A 457 14.69 -6.43 -28.29
C PHE A 457 15.02 -6.23 -26.80
N SER A 458 14.38 -5.29 -26.13
CA SER A 458 14.65 -4.99 -24.72
C SER A 458 14.11 -6.06 -23.75
N THR A 459 13.11 -6.83 -24.20
CA THR A 459 12.53 -7.94 -23.44
C THR A 459 12.45 -9.20 -24.30
N ALA A 460 12.41 -10.38 -23.66
CA ALA A 460 12.24 -11.65 -24.39
C ALA A 460 10.88 -11.72 -25.10
N GLU A 461 9.86 -11.10 -24.57
CA GLU A 461 8.50 -11.03 -25.13
C GLU A 461 8.46 -10.08 -26.33
N GLY A 462 9.07 -8.89 -26.22
CA GLY A 462 9.20 -7.95 -27.34
C GLY A 462 10.06 -8.48 -28.48
N ALA A 463 11.10 -9.26 -28.17
CA ALA A 463 11.90 -9.94 -29.19
C ALA A 463 11.09 -11.02 -29.96
N LEU A 464 10.19 -11.73 -29.26
CA LEU A 464 9.32 -12.74 -29.88
C LEU A 464 8.26 -12.08 -30.82
N GLU A 465 7.60 -11.02 -30.33
CA GLU A 465 6.66 -10.23 -31.13
C GLU A 465 7.33 -9.60 -32.35
N SER A 466 8.59 -9.14 -32.20
CA SER A 466 9.38 -8.59 -33.30
C SER A 466 9.73 -9.67 -34.35
N LEU A 467 10.02 -10.89 -33.93
CA LEU A 467 10.27 -12.03 -34.85
C LEU A 467 9.00 -12.41 -35.60
N GLU A 468 7.84 -12.46 -34.98
CA GLU A 468 6.55 -12.71 -35.64
C GLU A 468 6.26 -11.63 -36.70
N SER A 469 6.50 -10.37 -36.39
CA SER A 469 6.34 -9.25 -37.33
C SER A 469 7.32 -9.33 -38.52
N ILE A 470 8.54 -9.81 -38.31
CA ILE A 470 9.52 -10.06 -39.38
C ILE A 470 9.04 -11.20 -40.32
N ASP A 471 8.53 -12.28 -39.73
CA ASP A 471 8.04 -13.43 -40.55
C ASP A 471 6.81 -13.06 -41.34
N GLU A 472 5.88 -12.27 -40.82
CA GLU A 472 4.74 -11.73 -41.56
C GLU A 472 5.19 -10.84 -42.74
N MET A 473 6.19 -9.97 -42.51
CA MET A 473 6.77 -9.15 -43.60
C MET A 473 7.43 -9.96 -44.68
N LEU A 474 8.26 -10.95 -44.31
CA LEU A 474 8.92 -11.82 -45.27
C LEU A 474 7.91 -12.59 -46.13
N SER A 475 6.80 -13.04 -45.50
CA SER A 475 5.70 -13.67 -46.21
C SER A 475 5.05 -12.71 -47.22
N SER A 476 4.74 -11.48 -46.79
CA SER A 476 4.14 -10.44 -47.65
C SER A 476 5.04 -10.06 -48.83
N VAL A 477 6.35 -9.87 -48.61
CA VAL A 477 7.31 -9.60 -49.68
C VAL A 477 7.41 -10.77 -50.65
N SER A 478 7.37 -12.01 -50.18
CA SER A 478 7.40 -13.20 -51.02
C SER A 478 6.17 -13.30 -51.91
N ASP A 479 4.98 -13.00 -51.37
CA ASP A 479 3.73 -12.97 -52.13
C ASP A 479 3.74 -11.88 -53.21
N GLN A 480 4.31 -10.72 -52.93
CA GLN A 480 4.45 -9.62 -53.88
C GLN A 480 5.43 -9.97 -55.00
N LEU A 481 6.56 -10.61 -54.69
CA LEU A 481 7.51 -11.10 -55.68
C LEU A 481 6.87 -12.14 -56.62
N LEU A 482 6.05 -13.04 -56.08
CA LEU A 482 5.30 -14.01 -56.85
C LEU A 482 4.31 -13.34 -57.82
N ASN A 483 3.60 -12.30 -57.36
CA ASN A 483 2.67 -11.53 -58.19
C ASN A 483 3.39 -10.76 -59.32
N ILE A 484 4.56 -10.18 -59.04
CA ILE A 484 5.42 -9.53 -60.02
C ILE A 484 5.88 -10.58 -61.08
N GLY A 485 6.36 -11.74 -60.61
CA GLY A 485 6.79 -12.83 -61.50
C GLY A 485 5.67 -13.31 -62.41
N ASN A 486 4.48 -13.51 -61.88
CA ASN A 486 3.29 -13.87 -62.67
C ASN A 486 2.91 -12.80 -63.69
N THR A 487 3.07 -11.54 -63.39
CA THR A 487 2.81 -10.42 -64.29
C THR A 487 3.82 -10.36 -65.44
N ILE A 488 5.11 -10.55 -65.14
CA ILE A 488 6.17 -10.61 -66.12
C ILE A 488 5.87 -11.74 -67.12
N ASN A 489 5.58 -12.95 -66.66
CA ASN A 489 5.25 -14.10 -67.47
C ASN A 489 4.06 -13.85 -68.42
N ARG A 490 3.02 -13.14 -67.88
CA ARG A 490 1.87 -12.76 -68.75
C ARG A 490 2.24 -11.73 -69.80
N LEU A 491 3.07 -10.72 -69.45
CA LEU A 491 3.57 -9.73 -70.42
C LEU A 491 4.46 -10.33 -71.46
N GLU A 492 5.32 -11.28 -71.10
CA GLU A 492 6.14 -12.06 -72.08
C GLU A 492 5.28 -12.86 -73.00
N SER A 493 4.27 -13.60 -72.51
CA SER A 493 3.34 -14.33 -73.39
C SER A 493 2.58 -13.44 -74.37
N VAL A 494 2.19 -12.24 -73.94
CA VAL A 494 1.55 -11.26 -74.83
C VAL A 494 2.53 -10.70 -75.85
N SER A 495 3.76 -10.41 -75.49
CA SER A 495 4.82 -9.93 -76.35
C SER A 495 5.12 -10.97 -77.49
N GLU A 496 5.22 -12.25 -77.07
CA GLU A 496 5.39 -13.34 -78.05
C GLU A 496 4.21 -13.46 -79.03
N ALA A 497 2.96 -13.40 -78.52
CA ALA A 497 1.76 -13.45 -79.33
C ALA A 497 1.67 -12.26 -80.32
N GLN A 498 2.08 -11.08 -79.91
CA GLN A 498 2.15 -9.90 -80.75
C GLN A 498 3.25 -10.02 -81.78
N SER A 499 4.42 -10.57 -81.45
CA SER A 499 5.53 -10.84 -82.37
C SER A 499 5.11 -11.85 -83.47
N ILE A 500 4.40 -12.91 -83.08
CA ILE A 500 3.83 -13.87 -84.00
C ILE A 500 2.81 -13.21 -84.94
N LYS A 501 1.92 -12.37 -84.43
CA LYS A 501 0.98 -11.61 -85.26
C LYS A 501 1.69 -10.68 -86.27
N LEU A 502 2.72 -9.99 -85.76
CA LEU A 502 3.51 -9.10 -86.63
C LEU A 502 4.22 -9.88 -87.75
N ASN A 503 4.84 -10.99 -87.42
CA ASN A 503 5.50 -11.86 -88.39
C ASN A 503 4.51 -12.44 -89.44
N ASN A 504 3.32 -12.82 -88.98
CA ASN A 504 2.26 -13.26 -89.88
C ASN A 504 1.77 -12.13 -90.80
N LEU A 505 1.63 -10.90 -90.30
CA LEU A 505 1.28 -9.71 -91.09
C LEU A 505 2.36 -9.35 -92.12
N ILE A 506 3.63 -9.50 -91.77
CA ILE A 506 4.77 -9.28 -92.70
C ILE A 506 4.80 -10.34 -93.77
N SER A 507 4.54 -11.60 -93.43
CA SER A 507 4.48 -12.69 -94.42
C SER A 507 3.28 -12.61 -95.34
N PHE A 508 2.19 -11.95 -94.98
CA PHE A 508 1.06 -11.66 -95.88
C PHE A 508 1.31 -10.50 -96.85
N ARG A 509 2.35 -9.70 -96.64
CA ARG A 509 2.73 -8.50 -97.41
C ARG A 509 3.86 -8.82 -98.44
N SER A 510 4.52 -9.95 -98.30
CA SER A 510 5.52 -10.48 -99.21
C SER A 510 4.86 -11.42 -100.27
#